data_6ee1c066615d29cb2fb00707f88358ee
#
_entry.id   6ee1c066615d29cb2fb00707f88358ee
#
_cell.length_a   1.000
_cell.length_b   1.000
_cell.length_c   1.000
_cell.angle_alpha   90.00
_cell.angle_beta   90.00
_cell.angle_gamma   90.00
#
_symmetry.space_group_name_H-M   'P 1'
#
loop_
_entity.id
_entity.type
_entity.pdbx_description
1 polymer ?
#
loop_
_entity_poly.entity_id
_entity_poly.type
_entity_poly.pdbx_seq_one_letter_code
_entity_poly.pdbx_strand_id
1 'polypeptide(L)'
;QGYEYWGHCDCDLLFGNLSDILTPILDLNYDKIFAVGHLTLYKNTYENNRIFMREHNGTVLYKNVFTSERIWGFDESQCDLGGNNVHEIFKQSKAPVYEDDLSFNVYTEKDKITRVKYNPQTMDYETEDYVPSRLYWDGKNIVRIAYMSGKIIEQHYLYTHLQSRIMSTKSVDFDRAPIEILPDRFRNVVSIPSNKREFHL
;
A
#
# COMPACT_ATOMS: atom_id res chain seq x y z
N GLN A 1 -4.25 2.15 25.35
CA GLN A 1 -4.71 1.00 26.14
C GLN A 1 -3.94 -0.27 25.78
N GLY A 2 -2.59 -0.31 25.97
CA GLY A 2 -1.82 -1.54 25.88
C GLY A 2 -1.41 -2.04 24.51
N TYR A 3 -1.81 -1.39 23.42
CA TYR A 3 -1.30 -1.70 22.08
C TYR A 3 -0.01 -0.95 21.82
N GLU A 4 0.99 -1.65 21.29
CA GLU A 4 2.30 -1.09 20.97
C GLU A 4 2.25 -0.21 19.72
N TYR A 5 1.45 -0.59 18.75
CA TYR A 5 1.20 0.16 17.52
C TYR A 5 -0.29 0.42 17.31
N TRP A 6 -0.58 1.51 16.63
CA TRP A 6 -1.90 1.82 16.07
C TRP A 6 -1.70 2.36 14.65
N GLY A 7 -2.77 2.40 13.86
CA GLY A 7 -2.67 2.90 12.50
C GLY A 7 -4.01 3.04 11.82
N HIS A 8 -3.96 3.38 10.57
CA HIS A 8 -5.12 3.47 9.68
C HIS A 8 -4.78 2.87 8.31
N CYS A 9 -5.82 2.56 7.57
CA CYS A 9 -5.70 2.13 6.19
C CYS A 9 -6.90 2.63 5.39
N ASP A 10 -6.75 2.64 4.06
CA ASP A 10 -7.86 2.87 3.15
C ASP A 10 -8.84 1.70 3.16
N CYS A 11 -10.09 1.98 2.80
CA CYS A 11 -11.15 0.97 2.80
C CYS A 11 -11.17 0.08 1.54
N ASP A 12 -10.40 0.42 0.52
CA ASP A 12 -10.28 -0.30 -0.75
C ASP A 12 -8.97 -1.11 -0.87
N LEU A 13 -8.51 -1.64 0.26
CA LEU A 13 -7.40 -2.58 0.33
C LEU A 13 -7.89 -4.02 0.40
N LEU A 14 -7.17 -4.91 -0.29
CA LEU A 14 -7.24 -6.35 -0.06
C LEU A 14 -5.93 -6.81 0.55
N PHE A 15 -5.99 -7.34 1.75
CA PHE A 15 -4.80 -7.75 2.49
C PHE A 15 -4.34 -9.16 2.11
N GLY A 16 -3.01 -9.32 2.08
CA GLY A 16 -2.33 -10.60 2.09
C GLY A 16 -2.02 -11.05 3.53
N ASN A 17 -0.89 -11.73 3.67
CA ASN A 17 -0.46 -12.31 4.93
C ASN A 17 0.18 -11.26 5.86
N LEU A 18 -0.64 -10.57 6.62
CA LEU A 18 -0.18 -9.56 7.56
C LEU A 18 0.81 -10.13 8.59
N SER A 19 0.52 -11.32 9.15
CA SER A 19 1.34 -11.89 10.21
C SER A 19 2.77 -12.18 9.75
N ASP A 20 2.92 -12.87 8.62
CA ASP A 20 4.25 -13.31 8.17
C ASP A 20 5.10 -12.15 7.63
N ILE A 21 4.46 -11.09 7.09
CA ILE A 21 5.17 -9.95 6.49
C ILE A 21 5.35 -8.82 7.50
N LEU A 22 4.32 -8.49 8.26
CA LEU A 22 4.32 -7.30 9.11
C LEU A 22 4.98 -7.55 10.48
N THR A 23 4.82 -8.75 11.08
CA THR A 23 5.39 -9.05 12.40
C THR A 23 6.90 -8.82 12.46
N PRO A 24 7.72 -9.29 11.51
CA PRO A 24 9.16 -9.02 11.53
C PRO A 24 9.51 -7.53 11.48
N ILE A 25 8.67 -6.71 10.84
CA ILE A 25 8.88 -5.26 10.74
C ILE A 25 8.54 -4.58 12.07
N LEU A 26 7.46 -5.03 12.73
CA LEU A 26 7.08 -4.54 14.07
C LEU A 26 8.19 -4.81 15.09
N ASP A 27 8.85 -5.96 15.01
CA ASP A 27 9.96 -6.34 15.91
C ASP A 27 11.20 -5.42 15.74
N LEU A 28 11.35 -4.73 14.61
CA LEU A 28 12.42 -3.75 14.37
C LEU A 28 12.19 -2.42 15.08
N ASN A 29 11.02 -2.22 15.69
CA ASN A 29 10.74 -1.13 16.61
C ASN A 29 10.82 0.29 16.00
N TYR A 30 10.36 0.44 14.77
CA TYR A 30 10.22 1.74 14.10
C TYR A 30 9.17 2.63 14.76
N ASP A 31 9.34 3.94 14.70
CA ASP A 31 8.35 4.91 15.17
C ASP A 31 7.17 5.08 14.20
N LYS A 32 7.44 4.94 12.91
CA LYS A 32 6.42 4.89 11.85
C LYS A 32 6.75 3.76 10.88
N ILE A 33 5.74 3.02 10.45
CA ILE A 33 5.85 1.99 9.44
C ILE A 33 5.00 2.41 8.24
N PHE A 34 5.63 2.38 7.06
CA PHE A 34 5.18 2.85 5.76
C PHE A 34 5.08 4.37 5.63
N ALA A 35 5.47 4.84 4.45
CA ALA A 35 5.46 6.25 4.09
C ALA A 35 4.08 6.73 3.65
N VAL A 36 3.34 5.87 2.94
CA VAL A 36 2.09 6.19 2.26
C VAL A 36 0.86 5.93 3.11
N GLY A 37 -0.17 6.75 2.92
CA GLY A 37 -1.39 6.73 3.73
C GLY A 37 -2.30 5.54 3.54
N HIS A 38 -2.16 4.78 2.44
CA HIS A 38 -2.99 3.59 2.19
C HIS A 38 -2.97 2.60 3.36
N LEU A 39 -1.81 2.42 3.97
CA LEU A 39 -1.62 1.70 5.22
C LEU A 39 -0.45 2.34 5.95
N THR A 40 -0.70 2.85 7.14
CA THR A 40 0.32 3.46 7.99
C THR A 40 0.15 3.01 9.42
N LEU A 41 1.26 2.68 10.08
CA LEU A 41 1.30 2.33 11.49
C LEU A 41 2.23 3.27 12.24
N TYR A 42 1.87 3.58 13.47
CA TYR A 42 2.61 4.44 14.37
C TYR A 42 2.86 3.71 15.69
N LYS A 43 4.09 3.76 16.18
CA LYS A 43 4.39 3.30 17.52
C LYS A 43 3.65 4.16 18.53
N ASN A 44 2.92 3.53 19.44
CA ASN A 44 2.02 4.18 20.37
C ASN A 44 2.78 4.83 21.53
N THR A 45 3.47 5.92 21.24
CA THR A 45 4.13 6.76 22.25
C THR A 45 3.45 8.12 22.35
N TYR A 46 3.68 8.82 23.45
CA TYR A 46 3.15 10.18 23.63
C TYR A 46 3.64 11.13 22.54
N GLU A 47 4.90 11.02 22.17
CA GLU A 47 5.58 11.83 21.16
C GLU A 47 5.05 11.55 19.77
N ASN A 48 4.97 10.28 19.37
CA ASN A 48 4.50 9.89 18.03
C ASN A 48 3.04 10.25 17.82
N ASN A 49 2.19 10.08 18.85
CA ASN A 49 0.78 10.42 18.77
C ASN A 49 0.50 11.92 18.60
N ARG A 50 1.53 12.76 18.76
CA ARG A 50 1.45 14.24 18.63
C ARG A 50 2.39 14.82 17.59
N ILE A 51 3.16 14.00 16.89
CA ILE A 51 4.17 14.47 15.96
C ILE A 51 3.57 15.31 14.83
N PHE A 52 2.35 14.98 14.39
CA PHE A 52 1.61 15.73 13.37
C PHE A 52 1.30 17.18 13.76
N MET A 53 1.41 17.50 15.06
CA MET A 53 1.18 18.84 15.59
C MET A 53 2.43 19.72 15.55
N ARG A 54 3.60 19.17 15.19
CA ARG A 54 4.85 19.93 15.14
C ARG A 54 4.84 20.89 13.96
N GLU A 55 5.60 21.96 14.14
CA GLU A 55 5.92 22.87 13.05
C GLU A 55 6.80 22.15 12.02
N HIS A 56 6.50 22.38 10.75
CA HIS A 56 7.29 21.94 9.62
C HIS A 56 7.42 23.11 8.63
N ASN A 57 8.66 23.47 8.29
CA ASN A 57 8.98 24.59 7.39
C ASN A 57 8.26 25.90 7.76
N GLY A 58 8.24 26.26 9.04
CA GLY A 58 7.60 27.49 9.55
C GLY A 58 6.09 27.43 9.67
N THR A 59 5.46 26.27 9.46
CA THR A 59 4.00 26.13 9.46
C THR A 59 3.53 25.00 10.37
N VAL A 60 2.49 25.25 11.13
CA VAL A 60 1.78 24.24 11.94
C VAL A 60 0.59 23.71 11.14
N LEU A 61 0.87 22.74 10.27
CA LEU A 61 -0.02 22.27 9.21
C LEU A 61 -1.37 21.75 9.67
N TYR A 62 -1.41 20.97 10.76
CA TYR A 62 -2.65 20.34 11.21
C TYR A 62 -3.77 21.36 11.49
N LYS A 63 -3.41 22.59 11.92
CA LYS A 63 -4.40 23.63 12.16
C LYS A 63 -5.12 24.02 10.88
N ASN A 64 -4.38 24.17 9.78
CA ASN A 64 -4.93 24.52 8.48
C ASN A 64 -5.76 23.36 7.90
N VAL A 65 -5.27 22.13 8.04
CA VAL A 65 -5.95 20.95 7.55
C VAL A 65 -7.27 20.71 8.27
N PHE A 66 -7.28 20.75 9.60
CA PHE A 66 -8.46 20.40 10.41
C PHE A 66 -9.53 21.51 10.44
N THR A 67 -9.20 22.70 10.00
CA THR A 67 -10.16 23.82 9.87
C THR A 67 -10.58 24.09 8.42
N SER A 68 -10.07 23.32 7.47
CA SER A 68 -10.41 23.45 6.05
C SER A 68 -11.67 22.67 5.71
N GLU A 69 -12.48 23.21 4.81
CA GLU A 69 -13.57 22.46 4.17
C GLU A 69 -13.08 21.54 3.04
N ARG A 70 -11.81 21.70 2.65
CA ARG A 70 -11.17 20.87 1.61
C ARG A 70 -10.62 19.59 2.20
N ILE A 71 -10.72 18.49 1.43
CA ILE A 71 -10.06 17.22 1.76
C ILE A 71 -8.57 17.33 1.45
N TRP A 72 -7.72 16.94 2.39
CA TRP A 72 -6.27 16.93 2.28
C TRP A 72 -5.71 15.53 2.52
N GLY A 73 -4.74 15.13 1.70
CA GLY A 73 -3.91 13.93 1.95
C GLY A 73 -2.80 14.25 2.97
N PHE A 74 -3.18 14.63 4.20
CA PHE A 74 -2.24 15.14 5.20
C PHE A 74 -1.27 14.07 5.72
N ASP A 75 -1.63 12.83 5.68
CA ASP A 75 -0.85 11.65 6.09
C ASP A 75 0.01 11.06 4.98
N GLU A 76 -0.23 11.46 3.74
CA GLU A 76 0.43 10.92 2.56
C GLU A 76 1.63 11.74 2.11
N SER A 77 2.48 11.13 1.29
CA SER A 77 3.65 11.75 0.68
C SER A 77 3.31 12.82 -0.36
N GLN A 78 2.09 12.81 -0.91
CA GLN A 78 1.59 13.80 -1.87
C GLN A 78 0.53 14.67 -1.22
N CYS A 79 0.91 15.88 -0.81
CA CYS A 79 0.00 16.87 -0.29
C CYS A 79 0.22 18.19 -1.00
N ASP A 80 -0.87 18.83 -1.48
CA ASP A 80 -0.85 20.15 -2.13
C ASP A 80 -0.34 21.30 -1.21
N LEU A 81 0.01 20.98 0.02
CA LEU A 81 0.56 21.94 1.00
C LEU A 81 2.07 22.15 0.85
N GLY A 82 2.60 22.02 -0.36
CA GLY A 82 4.02 22.24 -0.65
C GLY A 82 4.93 21.11 -0.19
N GLY A 83 4.48 19.86 -0.29
CA GLY A 83 5.22 18.69 0.16
C GLY A 83 5.13 18.44 1.67
N ASN A 84 4.38 19.26 2.39
CA ASN A 84 4.25 19.15 3.83
C ASN A 84 3.13 18.18 4.22
N ASN A 85 3.49 17.08 4.87
CA ASN A 85 2.58 16.06 5.38
C ASN A 85 3.14 15.40 6.64
N VAL A 86 2.41 14.48 7.25
CA VAL A 86 2.85 13.81 8.48
C VAL A 86 4.12 13.01 8.27
N HIS A 87 4.32 12.38 7.12
CA HIS A 87 5.53 11.63 6.82
C HIS A 87 6.78 12.53 6.83
N GLU A 88 6.69 13.72 6.20
CA GLU A 88 7.77 14.71 6.22
C GLU A 88 8.10 15.17 7.64
N ILE A 89 7.11 15.39 8.49
CA ILE A 89 7.31 15.75 9.89
C ILE A 89 8.06 14.65 10.64
N PHE A 90 7.75 13.36 10.39
CA PHE A 90 8.49 12.24 10.96
C PHE A 90 9.95 12.24 10.50
N LYS A 91 10.20 12.40 9.20
CA LYS A 91 11.56 12.45 8.64
C LYS A 91 12.38 13.61 9.22
N GLN A 92 11.79 14.80 9.31
CA GLN A 92 12.45 15.97 9.91
C GLN A 92 12.78 15.74 11.40
N SER A 93 11.94 15.02 12.12
CA SER A 93 12.17 14.68 13.53
C SER A 93 13.29 13.66 13.74
N LYS A 94 13.80 13.05 12.66
CA LYS A 94 14.77 11.95 12.67
C LYS A 94 14.28 10.70 13.41
N ALA A 95 12.97 10.55 13.56
CA ALA A 95 12.37 9.34 14.07
C ALA A 95 12.61 8.19 13.07
N PRO A 96 12.92 6.97 13.52
CA PRO A 96 13.12 5.84 12.64
C PRO A 96 11.83 5.47 11.93
N VAL A 97 11.87 5.43 10.60
CA VAL A 97 10.73 5.10 9.72
C VAL A 97 11.10 3.93 8.83
N TYR A 98 10.20 2.96 8.73
CA TYR A 98 10.28 1.90 7.72
C TYR A 98 9.56 2.37 6.45
N GLU A 99 10.30 2.54 5.35
CA GLU A 99 9.81 3.19 4.13
C GLU A 99 9.66 2.23 2.92
N ASP A 100 10.04 0.95 3.05
CA ASP A 100 9.88 0.01 1.95
C ASP A 100 8.41 -0.15 1.57
N ASP A 101 8.13 -0.06 0.27
CA ASP A 101 6.79 -0.23 -0.26
C ASP A 101 6.48 -1.70 -0.52
N LEU A 102 5.73 -2.32 0.39
CA LEU A 102 5.28 -3.71 0.32
C LEU A 102 3.90 -3.85 -0.33
N SER A 103 3.36 -2.78 -0.89
CA SER A 103 2.06 -2.79 -1.56
C SER A 103 2.14 -3.20 -3.03
N PHE A 104 1.03 -3.70 -3.53
CA PHE A 104 0.73 -3.65 -4.95
C PHE A 104 -0.32 -2.56 -5.18
N ASN A 105 0.12 -1.32 -5.24
CA ASN A 105 -0.75 -0.21 -5.57
C ASN A 105 -1.01 -0.19 -7.08
N VAL A 106 -2.28 -0.25 -7.47
CA VAL A 106 -2.68 -0.46 -8.86
C VAL A 106 -2.79 0.88 -9.58
N TYR A 107 -2.06 1.06 -10.68
CA TYR A 107 -2.29 2.19 -11.57
C TYR A 107 -3.62 2.03 -12.32
N THR A 108 -4.37 3.13 -12.48
CA THR A 108 -5.75 3.18 -12.97
C THR A 108 -5.91 3.12 -14.50
N GLU A 109 -5.04 2.41 -15.22
CA GLU A 109 -5.28 2.13 -16.63
C GLU A 109 -6.42 1.11 -16.79
N LYS A 110 -7.29 1.36 -17.79
CA LYS A 110 -8.58 0.69 -17.94
C LYS A 110 -8.46 -0.83 -18.13
N ASP A 111 -7.40 -1.29 -18.74
CA ASP A 111 -7.26 -2.67 -19.21
C ASP A 111 -5.99 -3.38 -18.69
N LYS A 112 -5.19 -2.70 -17.86
CA LYS A 112 -3.91 -3.23 -17.39
C LYS A 112 -3.78 -3.09 -15.88
N ILE A 113 -3.14 -4.09 -15.29
CA ILE A 113 -2.66 -4.01 -13.91
C ILE A 113 -1.18 -3.67 -13.97
N THR A 114 -0.85 -2.44 -13.60
CA THR A 114 0.52 -1.94 -13.48
C THR A 114 0.73 -1.49 -12.04
N ARG A 115 1.86 -1.81 -11.45
CA ARG A 115 2.18 -1.39 -10.09
C ARG A 115 2.67 0.05 -10.09
N VAL A 116 2.18 0.83 -9.13
CA VAL A 116 2.76 2.09 -8.73
C VAL A 116 3.49 1.88 -7.42
N LYS A 117 4.76 2.24 -7.37
CA LYS A 117 5.64 2.04 -6.22
C LYS A 117 6.02 3.39 -5.62
N TYR A 118 5.98 3.50 -4.29
CA TYR A 118 6.58 4.64 -3.62
C TYR A 118 8.10 4.54 -3.63
N ASN A 119 8.76 5.65 -4.00
CA ASN A 119 10.21 5.80 -3.98
C ASN A 119 10.61 6.71 -2.83
N PRO A 120 11.26 6.18 -1.77
CA PRO A 120 11.64 6.99 -0.59
C PRO A 120 12.76 7.99 -0.86
N GLN A 121 13.52 7.87 -1.96
CA GLN A 121 14.55 8.83 -2.34
C GLN A 121 13.97 10.09 -2.96
N THR A 122 12.96 9.95 -3.81
CA THR A 122 12.25 11.06 -4.45
C THR A 122 11.04 11.52 -3.63
N MET A 123 10.60 10.70 -2.68
CA MET A 123 9.38 10.87 -1.89
C MET A 123 8.14 11.03 -2.78
N ASP A 124 8.08 10.27 -3.85
CA ASP A 124 7.02 10.31 -4.84
C ASP A 124 6.69 8.91 -5.36
N TYR A 125 5.61 8.82 -6.12
CA TYR A 125 5.18 7.59 -6.76
C TYR A 125 5.80 7.42 -8.14
N GLU A 126 6.26 6.21 -8.42
CA GLU A 126 6.80 5.80 -9.71
C GLU A 126 5.99 4.64 -10.27
N THR A 127 5.54 4.77 -11.51
CA THR A 127 4.90 3.65 -12.21
C THR A 127 5.98 2.70 -12.71
N GLU A 128 5.88 1.42 -12.34
CA GLU A 128 6.75 0.38 -12.89
C GLU A 128 6.53 0.25 -14.40
N ASP A 129 7.59 -0.10 -15.14
CA ASP A 129 7.46 -0.48 -16.53
C ASP A 129 6.46 -1.62 -16.69
N TYR A 130 5.63 -1.54 -17.71
CA TYR A 130 4.62 -2.57 -17.93
C TYR A 130 5.28 -3.94 -18.16
N VAL A 131 4.91 -4.86 -17.32
CA VAL A 131 5.26 -6.29 -17.45
C VAL A 131 3.98 -7.10 -17.50
N PRO A 132 3.81 -7.99 -18.50
CA PRO A 132 2.70 -8.93 -18.50
C PRO A 132 2.61 -9.64 -17.18
N SER A 133 1.55 -9.39 -16.43
CA SER A 133 1.38 -9.95 -15.09
C SER A 133 -0.09 -10.17 -14.75
N ARG A 134 -0.32 -11.05 -13.80
CA ARG A 134 -1.61 -11.33 -13.20
C ARG A 134 -1.50 -11.27 -11.71
N LEU A 135 -2.52 -10.77 -11.06
CA LEU A 135 -2.59 -10.61 -9.62
C LEU A 135 -3.62 -11.55 -9.02
N TYR A 136 -3.27 -12.18 -7.91
CA TYR A 136 -4.10 -13.17 -7.24
C TYR A 136 -4.14 -12.95 -5.74
N TRP A 137 -5.23 -13.37 -5.13
CA TRP A 137 -5.28 -13.72 -3.72
C TRP A 137 -5.41 -15.24 -3.61
N ASP A 138 -4.42 -15.90 -2.98
CA ASP A 138 -4.34 -17.38 -2.90
C ASP A 138 -5.10 -17.98 -1.70
N GLY A 139 -5.79 -17.14 -0.93
CA GLY A 139 -6.44 -17.48 0.34
C GLY A 139 -5.65 -16.99 1.55
N LYS A 140 -4.40 -16.58 1.35
CA LYS A 140 -3.50 -16.08 2.39
C LYS A 140 -2.67 -14.88 1.92
N ASN A 141 -2.15 -14.91 0.70
CA ASN A 141 -1.19 -13.95 0.18
C ASN A 141 -1.76 -13.18 -1.02
N ILE A 142 -1.27 -11.96 -1.23
CA ILE A 142 -1.38 -11.28 -2.52
C ILE A 142 -0.17 -11.69 -3.36
N VAL A 143 -0.44 -12.34 -4.49
CA VAL A 143 0.56 -12.96 -5.35
C VAL A 143 0.49 -12.34 -6.74
N ARG A 144 1.61 -11.77 -7.21
CA ARG A 144 1.78 -11.37 -8.60
C ARG A 144 2.57 -12.44 -9.34
N ILE A 145 2.00 -12.94 -10.41
CA ILE A 145 2.70 -13.77 -11.38
C ILE A 145 3.06 -12.88 -12.57
N ALA A 146 4.34 -12.70 -12.83
CA ALA A 146 4.86 -11.90 -13.92
C ALA A 146 5.69 -12.74 -14.90
N TYR A 147 5.60 -12.40 -16.19
CA TYR A 147 6.44 -13.03 -17.21
C TYR A 147 7.54 -12.05 -17.62
N MET A 148 8.76 -12.31 -17.15
CA MET A 148 9.93 -11.45 -17.37
C MET A 148 11.11 -12.27 -17.92
N SER A 149 11.75 -11.75 -18.95
CA SER A 149 12.98 -12.35 -19.53
C SER A 149 12.85 -13.86 -19.80
N GLY A 150 11.68 -14.30 -20.27
CA GLY A 150 11.43 -15.71 -20.61
C GLY A 150 11.05 -16.62 -19.44
N LYS A 151 10.91 -16.08 -18.23
CA LYS A 151 10.61 -16.81 -17.00
C LYS A 151 9.36 -16.31 -16.32
N ILE A 152 8.69 -17.18 -15.58
CA ILE A 152 7.67 -16.82 -14.60
C ILE A 152 8.37 -16.40 -13.32
N ILE A 153 7.94 -15.27 -12.78
CA ILE A 153 8.40 -14.72 -11.50
C ILE A 153 7.18 -14.56 -10.61
N GLU A 154 7.27 -15.11 -9.42
CA GLU A 154 6.28 -14.96 -8.36
C GLU A 154 6.75 -13.90 -7.36
N GLN A 155 5.87 -12.96 -7.02
CA GLN A 155 6.12 -11.89 -6.06
C GLN A 155 4.95 -11.81 -5.07
N HIS A 156 5.26 -11.59 -3.79
CA HIS A 156 4.29 -11.47 -2.71
C HIS A 156 4.21 -10.05 -2.19
N TYR A 157 3.01 -9.61 -1.85
CA TYR A 157 2.73 -8.26 -1.34
C TYR A 157 1.92 -8.33 -0.05
N LEU A 158 2.09 -7.32 0.80
CA LEU A 158 1.35 -7.18 2.04
C LEU A 158 -0.13 -6.91 1.77
N TYR A 159 -0.40 -6.08 0.76
CA TYR A 159 -1.75 -5.76 0.31
C TYR A 159 -1.75 -5.29 -1.15
N THR A 160 -2.93 -5.28 -1.76
CA THR A 160 -3.20 -4.51 -2.99
C THR A 160 -4.16 -3.38 -2.69
N HIS A 161 -3.87 -2.19 -3.24
CA HIS A 161 -4.72 -1.01 -3.17
C HIS A 161 -5.46 -0.85 -4.50
N LEU A 162 -6.78 -0.83 -4.45
CA LEU A 162 -7.63 -0.86 -5.65
C LEU A 162 -7.92 0.55 -6.21
N GLN A 163 -7.48 1.61 -5.52
CA GLN A 163 -7.62 3.02 -5.92
C GLN A 163 -9.07 3.41 -6.27
N SER A 164 -9.99 3.15 -5.35
CA SER A 164 -11.42 3.48 -5.49
C SER A 164 -12.09 2.88 -6.74
N ARG A 165 -11.55 1.79 -7.28
CA ARG A 165 -12.14 1.09 -8.44
C ARG A 165 -13.46 0.46 -8.07
N ILE A 166 -14.42 0.55 -8.97
CA ILE A 166 -15.66 -0.21 -8.86
C ILE A 166 -15.36 -1.64 -9.30
N MET A 167 -15.19 -2.52 -8.32
CA MET A 167 -14.90 -3.94 -8.53
C MET A 167 -16.19 -4.76 -8.55
N SER A 168 -16.44 -5.50 -9.63
CA SER A 168 -17.56 -6.43 -9.67
C SER A 168 -17.30 -7.67 -8.83
N THR A 169 -18.24 -7.99 -7.94
CA THR A 169 -18.21 -9.20 -7.09
C THR A 169 -19.28 -10.23 -7.50
N LYS A 170 -19.96 -10.03 -8.63
CA LYS A 170 -21.15 -10.82 -9.02
C LYS A 170 -20.89 -12.31 -9.25
N SER A 171 -19.64 -12.69 -9.57
CA SER A 171 -19.30 -14.06 -9.96
C SER A 171 -18.16 -14.63 -9.13
N VAL A 172 -17.89 -14.06 -7.94
CA VAL A 172 -16.82 -14.51 -7.07
C VAL A 172 -17.37 -15.06 -5.76
N ASP A 173 -16.81 -16.16 -5.34
CA ASP A 173 -16.98 -16.76 -4.02
C ASP A 173 -15.69 -16.49 -3.24
N PHE A 174 -15.74 -15.60 -2.24
CA PHE A 174 -14.58 -15.22 -1.45
C PHE A 174 -14.14 -16.31 -0.46
N ASP A 175 -14.96 -17.30 -0.20
CA ASP A 175 -14.59 -18.47 0.62
C ASP A 175 -13.80 -19.51 -0.19
N ARG A 176 -13.69 -19.31 -1.51
CA ARG A 176 -13.03 -20.23 -2.43
C ARG A 176 -11.82 -19.58 -3.13
N ALA A 177 -10.64 -19.77 -2.60
CA ALA A 177 -9.38 -19.38 -3.23
C ALA A 177 -8.91 -20.44 -4.27
N PRO A 178 -8.03 -20.07 -5.24
CA PRO A 178 -7.52 -18.72 -5.46
C PRO A 178 -8.47 -17.81 -6.24
N ILE A 179 -8.32 -16.50 -6.01
CA ILE A 179 -9.09 -15.45 -6.68
C ILE A 179 -8.14 -14.60 -7.51
N GLU A 180 -8.41 -14.46 -8.79
CA GLU A 180 -7.72 -13.51 -9.67
C GLU A 180 -8.32 -12.12 -9.52
N ILE A 181 -7.45 -11.12 -9.37
CA ILE A 181 -7.79 -9.71 -9.24
C ILE A 181 -7.59 -9.06 -10.61
N LEU A 182 -8.69 -8.77 -11.28
CA LEU A 182 -8.73 -8.14 -12.61
C LEU A 182 -8.92 -6.62 -12.48
N PRO A 183 -8.75 -5.84 -13.55
CA PRO A 183 -8.92 -4.39 -13.49
C PRO A 183 -10.29 -3.91 -12.97
N ASP A 184 -11.36 -4.69 -13.17
CA ASP A 184 -12.75 -4.30 -12.89
C ASP A 184 -13.55 -5.32 -12.08
N ARG A 185 -12.95 -6.46 -11.74
CA ARG A 185 -13.65 -7.56 -11.06
C ARG A 185 -12.72 -8.55 -10.38
N PHE A 186 -13.32 -9.39 -9.54
CA PHE A 186 -12.72 -10.59 -8.98
C PHE A 186 -13.24 -11.83 -9.70
N ARG A 187 -12.41 -12.87 -9.80
CA ARG A 187 -12.76 -14.13 -10.44
C ARG A 187 -12.10 -15.31 -9.73
N ASN A 188 -12.88 -16.33 -9.32
CA ASN A 188 -12.29 -17.59 -8.87
C ASN A 188 -11.59 -18.29 -10.03
N VAL A 189 -10.44 -18.87 -9.76
CA VAL A 189 -9.67 -19.66 -10.70
C VAL A 189 -9.36 -21.03 -10.10
N VAL A 190 -9.02 -21.99 -10.94
CA VAL A 190 -8.72 -23.38 -10.49
C VAL A 190 -7.35 -23.43 -9.84
N SER A 191 -6.38 -22.69 -10.41
CA SER A 191 -5.00 -22.62 -9.93
C SER A 191 -4.34 -21.32 -10.35
N ILE A 192 -3.27 -20.97 -9.65
CA ILE A 192 -2.37 -19.88 -10.04
C ILE A 192 -1.37 -20.47 -11.05
N PRO A 193 -1.09 -19.80 -12.20
CA PRO A 193 -0.15 -20.29 -13.20
C PRO A 193 1.26 -20.48 -12.64
N SER A 194 1.84 -21.66 -12.85
CA SER A 194 3.20 -22.01 -12.42
C SER A 194 4.21 -22.03 -13.56
N ASN A 195 3.71 -21.99 -14.81
CA ASN A 195 4.54 -22.05 -16.00
C ASN A 195 3.96 -21.22 -17.14
N LYS A 196 4.77 -20.98 -18.20
CA LYS A 196 4.39 -20.16 -19.35
C LYS A 196 3.11 -20.63 -20.06
N ARG A 197 2.86 -21.95 -20.14
CA ARG A 197 1.69 -22.50 -20.86
C ARG A 197 0.40 -22.16 -20.12
N GLU A 198 0.42 -22.16 -18.79
CA GLU A 198 -0.72 -21.80 -17.94
C GLU A 198 -0.92 -20.28 -17.88
N PHE A 199 0.15 -19.50 -18.05
CA PHE A 199 0.09 -18.06 -17.97
C PHE A 199 -0.67 -17.42 -19.14
N HIS A 200 -0.74 -18.02 -20.31
CA HIS A 200 -1.40 -17.56 -21.54
C HIS A 200 -1.46 -16.03 -21.68
N LEU A 201 -0.51 -15.50 -22.40
CA LEU A 201 -0.46 -14.09 -22.81
C LEU A 201 -1.49 -13.82 -23.89
#